data_9662025d0d8e18ff7da17d6e4527a5ee
#
_entry.id   9662025d0d8e18ff7da17d6e4527a5ee
#
_cell.length_a   1.000
_cell.length_b   1.000
_cell.length_c   1.000
_cell.angle_alpha   90.00
_cell.angle_beta   90.00
_cell.angle_gamma   90.00
#
_symmetry.space_group_name_H-M   'P 1'
#
loop_
_entity.id
_entity.type
_entity.pdbx_description
1 polymer ?
#
loop_
_entity_poly.entity_id
_entity_poly.type
_entity_poly.pdbx_seq_one_letter_code
_entity_poly.pdbx_strand_id
1 'polypeptide(L)'
;AALELLNAVPDLQAVITPVGGGGLISGTAIALDPYDIPLYGVEPEGAAETVASLIAKERITHIVPDTLCDGLRAVVGVPNFAIISEHVLQVLTVSDAQCLAAQALVNEHLKMVIEPSSATVLAAVLANSKLFEGKRVGLIVTGGNI
;
A
#
# COMPACT_ATOMS: atom_id res chain seq x y z
N ALA A 1 -11.26 -0.49 -8.10
CA ALA A 1 -9.91 0.01 -8.35
C ALA A 1 -9.06 -1.02 -9.12
N ALA A 2 -8.75 -2.23 -8.56
CA ALA A 2 -7.80 -3.16 -9.19
C ALA A 2 -8.25 -3.64 -10.59
N LEU A 3 -9.51 -4.06 -10.77
CA LEU A 3 -10.04 -4.50 -12.07
C LEU A 3 -10.04 -3.37 -13.11
N GLU A 4 -10.31 -2.15 -12.70
CA GLU A 4 -10.25 -0.97 -13.57
C GLU A 4 -8.81 -0.69 -14.00
N LEU A 5 -7.85 -0.82 -13.06
CA LEU A 5 -6.44 -0.67 -13.34
C LEU A 5 -5.94 -1.73 -14.34
N LEU A 6 -6.32 -3.00 -14.15
CA LEU A 6 -6.01 -4.09 -15.07
C LEU A 6 -6.57 -3.86 -16.48
N ASN A 7 -7.81 -3.37 -16.57
CA ASN A 7 -8.41 -3.05 -17.85
C ASN A 7 -7.71 -1.89 -18.58
N ALA A 8 -7.26 -0.90 -17.83
CA ALA A 8 -6.56 0.27 -18.38
C ALA A 8 -5.09 -0.05 -18.74
N VAL A 9 -4.44 -0.92 -17.97
CA VAL A 9 -3.03 -1.27 -18.12
C VAL A 9 -2.87 -2.78 -17.99
N PRO A 10 -3.10 -3.56 -19.06
CA PRO A 10 -3.13 -5.03 -18.99
C PRO A 10 -1.75 -5.69 -18.81
N ASP A 11 -0.67 -4.95 -19.00
CA ASP A 11 0.72 -5.42 -18.89
C ASP A 11 1.43 -4.97 -17.61
N LEU A 12 0.67 -4.79 -16.53
CA LEU A 12 1.20 -4.52 -15.20
C LEU A 12 2.11 -5.68 -14.73
N GLN A 13 3.21 -5.30 -14.08
CA GLN A 13 4.20 -6.23 -13.55
C GLN A 13 4.28 -6.21 -12.01
N ALA A 14 3.62 -5.25 -11.39
CA ALA A 14 3.41 -5.18 -9.95
C ALA A 14 2.28 -4.20 -9.63
N VAL A 15 1.62 -4.38 -8.50
CA VAL A 15 0.66 -3.42 -7.95
C VAL A 15 1.02 -3.13 -6.50
N ILE A 16 0.84 -1.87 -6.09
CA ILE A 16 1.07 -1.42 -4.72
C ILE A 16 -0.18 -0.74 -4.17
N THR A 17 -0.57 -1.10 -2.95
CA THR A 17 -1.68 -0.47 -2.22
C THR A 17 -1.28 -0.05 -0.82
N PRO A 18 -1.85 1.03 -0.26
CA PRO A 18 -1.72 1.31 1.16
C PRO A 18 -2.48 0.25 1.99
N VAL A 19 -2.00 0.00 3.20
CA VAL A 19 -2.62 -0.94 4.15
C VAL A 19 -3.03 -0.20 5.42
N GLY A 20 -4.32 -0.19 5.68
CA GLY A 20 -4.93 0.16 6.97
C GLY A 20 -5.69 -1.06 7.48
N GLY A 21 -7.01 -1.04 7.60
CA GLY A 21 -7.83 -2.20 8.00
C GLY A 21 -7.79 -3.41 7.06
N GLY A 22 -7.07 -3.33 5.94
CA GLY A 22 -6.79 -4.43 5.01
C GLY A 22 -7.87 -4.67 3.95
N GLY A 23 -8.96 -3.91 3.91
CA GLY A 23 -10.04 -4.12 2.93
C GLY A 23 -9.60 -3.89 1.48
N LEU A 24 -8.89 -2.79 1.22
CA LEU A 24 -8.43 -2.44 -0.12
C LEU A 24 -7.42 -3.46 -0.66
N ILE A 25 -6.40 -3.79 0.13
CA ILE A 25 -5.36 -4.75 -0.29
C ILE A 25 -5.93 -6.15 -0.48
N SER A 26 -6.84 -6.59 0.38
CA SER A 26 -7.49 -7.90 0.24
C SER A 26 -8.36 -7.98 -1.02
N GLY A 27 -9.16 -6.94 -1.30
CA GLY A 27 -9.93 -6.87 -2.53
C GLY A 27 -9.04 -6.79 -3.77
N THR A 28 -7.91 -6.11 -3.69
CA THR A 28 -6.91 -6.05 -4.76
C THR A 28 -6.25 -7.41 -4.96
N ALA A 29 -5.88 -8.11 -3.88
CA ALA A 29 -5.29 -9.45 -3.94
C ALA A 29 -6.18 -10.43 -4.68
N ILE A 30 -7.45 -10.51 -4.31
CA ILE A 30 -8.44 -11.39 -4.96
C ILE A 30 -8.59 -11.04 -6.45
N ALA A 31 -8.59 -9.74 -6.79
CA ALA A 31 -8.72 -9.30 -8.18
C ALA A 31 -7.48 -9.63 -9.03
N LEU A 32 -6.29 -9.64 -8.44
CA LEU A 32 -5.02 -9.93 -9.13
C LEU A 32 -4.69 -11.41 -9.21
N ASP A 33 -5.25 -12.25 -8.33
CA ASP A 33 -4.95 -13.67 -8.22
C ASP A 33 -4.98 -14.42 -9.57
N PRO A 34 -5.99 -14.23 -10.46
CA PRO A 34 -6.01 -14.90 -11.76
C PRO A 34 -4.91 -14.46 -12.75
N TYR A 35 -4.19 -13.39 -12.45
CA TYR A 35 -3.24 -12.75 -13.39
C TYR A 35 -1.77 -12.95 -12.99
N ASP A 36 -1.51 -13.55 -11.83
CA ASP A 36 -0.16 -13.77 -11.29
C ASP A 36 0.68 -12.48 -11.20
N ILE A 37 0.02 -11.36 -10.87
CA ILE A 37 0.67 -10.05 -10.72
C ILE A 37 1.04 -9.85 -9.25
N PRO A 38 2.33 -9.65 -8.93
CA PRO A 38 2.78 -9.40 -7.56
C PRO A 38 2.09 -8.19 -6.93
N LEU A 39 1.53 -8.39 -5.74
CA LEU A 39 0.93 -7.33 -4.93
C LEU A 39 1.81 -6.99 -3.74
N TYR A 40 2.08 -5.70 -3.57
CA TYR A 40 2.78 -5.15 -2.42
C TYR A 40 1.82 -4.29 -1.59
N GLY A 41 1.93 -4.41 -0.27
CA GLY A 41 1.32 -3.48 0.66
C GLY A 41 2.28 -2.41 1.11
N VAL A 42 1.77 -1.30 1.63
CA VAL A 42 2.59 -0.26 2.28
C VAL A 42 1.93 0.22 3.54
N GLU A 43 2.71 0.29 4.61
CA GLU A 43 2.33 0.89 5.89
C GLU A 43 3.28 2.03 6.26
N PRO A 44 2.80 3.08 6.97
CA PRO A 44 3.72 4.00 7.62
C PRO A 44 4.43 3.32 8.79
N GLU A 45 5.71 3.63 9.02
CA GLU A 45 6.51 3.04 10.11
C GLU A 45 5.84 3.18 11.47
N GLY A 46 5.17 4.30 11.73
CA GLY A 46 4.45 4.57 12.97
C GLY A 46 3.14 3.79 13.15
N ALA A 47 2.74 2.96 12.16
CA ALA A 47 1.55 2.11 12.22
C ALA A 47 1.76 0.81 11.40
N ALA A 48 2.93 0.17 11.51
CA ALA A 48 3.35 -1.00 10.73
C ALA A 48 2.93 -2.32 11.41
N GLU A 49 1.66 -2.46 11.77
CA GLU A 49 1.18 -3.64 12.49
C GLU A 49 1.00 -4.87 11.59
N THR A 50 0.69 -4.68 10.31
CA THR A 50 0.57 -5.81 9.36
C THR A 50 1.93 -6.45 9.10
N VAL A 51 2.99 -5.64 8.94
CA VAL A 51 4.36 -6.15 8.85
C VAL A 51 4.72 -6.96 10.08
N ALA A 52 4.48 -6.41 11.28
CA ALA A 52 4.76 -7.11 12.53
C ALA A 52 3.93 -8.39 12.68
N SER A 53 2.65 -8.37 12.27
CA SER A 53 1.76 -9.53 12.27
C SER A 53 2.24 -10.63 11.33
N LEU A 54 2.70 -10.27 10.13
CA LEU A 54 3.23 -11.24 9.16
C LEU A 54 4.54 -11.89 9.66
N ILE A 55 5.42 -11.12 10.29
CA ILE A 55 6.66 -11.65 10.90
C ILE A 55 6.32 -12.61 12.05
N ALA A 56 5.39 -12.22 12.92
CA ALA A 56 4.94 -13.04 14.05
C ALA A 56 4.12 -14.26 13.61
N LYS A 57 3.59 -14.27 12.38
CA LYS A 57 2.58 -15.22 11.88
C LYS A 57 1.32 -15.25 12.74
N GLU A 58 1.04 -14.14 13.40
CA GLU A 58 -0.09 -13.95 14.29
C GLU A 58 -0.58 -12.51 14.17
N ARG A 59 -1.89 -12.32 14.05
CA ARG A 59 -2.49 -10.99 13.91
C ARG A 59 -2.34 -10.19 15.21
N ILE A 60 -1.61 -9.09 15.16
CA ILE A 60 -1.53 -8.10 16.22
C ILE A 60 -2.86 -7.35 16.29
N THR A 61 -3.42 -7.23 17.49
CA THR A 61 -4.76 -6.67 17.71
C THR A 61 -4.76 -5.30 18.35
N HIS A 62 -3.61 -4.81 18.74
CA HIS A 62 -3.46 -3.52 19.40
C HIS A 62 -2.19 -2.81 18.95
N ILE A 63 -2.34 -1.55 18.54
CA ILE A 63 -1.25 -0.62 18.26
C ILE A 63 -1.59 0.75 18.84
N VAL A 64 -0.56 1.55 19.06
CA VAL A 64 -0.69 2.99 19.30
C VAL A 64 -0.05 3.68 18.09
N PRO A 65 -0.87 4.06 17.09
CA PRO A 65 -0.33 4.62 15.85
C PRO A 65 0.24 6.03 16.09
N ASP A 66 1.45 6.26 15.57
CA ASP A 66 2.14 7.54 15.57
C ASP A 66 2.58 7.90 14.14
N THR A 67 1.67 8.42 13.35
CA THR A 67 1.89 8.77 11.94
C THR A 67 0.93 9.86 11.48
N LEU A 68 1.33 10.62 10.47
CA LEU A 68 0.49 11.58 9.74
C LEU A 68 -0.51 10.90 8.79
N CYS A 69 -0.32 9.61 8.47
CA CYS A 69 -1.19 8.84 7.60
C CYS A 69 -2.46 8.40 8.34
N ASP A 70 -3.40 9.33 8.55
CA ASP A 70 -4.61 9.12 9.36
C ASP A 70 -5.51 8.00 8.85
N GLY A 71 -5.58 7.78 7.55
CA GLY A 71 -6.30 6.69 6.91
C GLY A 71 -5.69 5.29 7.13
N LEU A 72 -4.48 5.20 7.70
CA LEU A 72 -3.74 3.94 7.88
C LEU A 72 -3.46 3.60 9.35
N ARG A 73 -4.25 4.11 10.29
CA ARG A 73 -4.11 3.89 11.73
C ARG A 73 -4.90 2.70 12.26
N ALA A 74 -5.54 1.95 11.39
CA ALA A 74 -6.41 0.84 11.77
C ALA A 74 -5.66 -0.50 11.75
N VAL A 75 -6.01 -1.36 12.70
CA VAL A 75 -5.52 -2.75 12.72
C VAL A 75 -6.21 -3.57 11.65
N VAL A 76 -5.47 -4.42 10.97
CA VAL A 76 -5.99 -5.31 9.93
C VAL A 76 -7.07 -6.27 10.49
N GLY A 77 -8.18 -6.41 9.76
CA GLY A 77 -9.27 -7.31 10.12
C GLY A 77 -8.90 -8.80 9.99
N VAL A 78 -9.59 -9.68 10.73
CA VAL A 78 -9.32 -11.13 10.73
C VAL A 78 -9.34 -11.75 9.32
N PRO A 79 -10.42 -11.59 8.52
CA PRO A 79 -10.45 -12.16 7.17
C PRO A 79 -9.39 -11.53 6.25
N ASN A 80 -9.12 -10.25 6.43
CA ASN A 80 -8.12 -9.53 5.63
C ASN A 80 -6.70 -10.03 5.91
N PHE A 81 -6.38 -10.32 7.17
CA PHE A 81 -5.08 -10.86 7.54
C PHE A 81 -4.82 -12.22 6.89
N ALA A 82 -5.83 -13.08 6.82
CA ALA A 82 -5.72 -14.36 6.13
C ALA A 82 -5.39 -14.18 4.64
N ILE A 83 -6.14 -13.30 3.96
CA ILE A 83 -5.92 -13.01 2.53
C ILE A 83 -4.53 -12.38 2.30
N ILE A 84 -4.14 -11.41 3.12
CA ILE A 84 -2.83 -10.76 3.02
C ILE A 84 -1.71 -11.78 3.20
N SER A 85 -1.82 -12.67 4.18
CA SER A 85 -0.81 -13.70 4.46
C SER A 85 -0.64 -14.68 3.30
N GLU A 86 -1.67 -14.91 2.51
CA GLU A 86 -1.67 -15.88 1.40
C GLU A 86 -1.25 -15.24 0.06
N HIS A 87 -1.72 -14.01 -0.23
CA HIS A 87 -1.65 -13.43 -1.57
C HIS A 87 -0.74 -12.21 -1.70
N VAL A 88 -0.34 -11.56 -0.61
CA VAL A 88 0.51 -10.37 -0.67
C VAL A 88 1.97 -10.78 -0.61
N LEU A 89 2.75 -10.37 -1.60
CA LEU A 89 4.15 -10.75 -1.70
C LEU A 89 5.00 -10.16 -0.57
N GLN A 90 4.77 -8.88 -0.26
CA GLN A 90 5.47 -8.16 0.80
C GLN A 90 4.68 -6.92 1.21
N VAL A 91 4.76 -6.56 2.50
CA VAL A 91 4.33 -5.25 3.00
C VAL A 91 5.58 -4.42 3.30
N LEU A 92 5.70 -3.27 2.64
CA LEU A 92 6.79 -2.33 2.79
C LEU A 92 6.44 -1.28 3.85
N THR A 93 7.46 -0.65 4.44
CA THR A 93 7.25 0.47 5.36
C THR A 93 7.89 1.74 4.82
N VAL A 94 7.28 2.88 5.15
CA VAL A 94 7.76 4.21 4.79
C VAL A 94 7.63 5.16 5.97
N SER A 95 8.54 6.12 6.09
CA SER A 95 8.43 7.16 7.11
C SER A 95 7.44 8.27 6.68
N ASP A 96 6.92 9.02 7.66
CA ASP A 96 6.08 10.18 7.40
C ASP A 96 6.78 11.23 6.52
N ALA A 97 8.09 11.41 6.69
CA ALA A 97 8.88 12.32 5.86
C ALA A 97 8.90 11.89 4.38
N GLN A 98 9.02 10.58 4.11
CA GLN A 98 8.94 10.03 2.77
C GLN A 98 7.54 10.19 2.16
N CYS A 99 6.49 10.03 2.97
CA CYS A 99 5.11 10.26 2.53
C CYS A 99 4.88 11.72 2.12
N LEU A 100 5.33 12.68 2.93
CA LEU A 100 5.20 14.11 2.63
C LEU A 100 6.00 14.50 1.38
N ALA A 101 7.20 13.97 1.21
CA ALA A 101 7.99 14.20 0.00
C ALA A 101 7.30 13.64 -1.26
N ALA A 102 6.76 12.43 -1.18
CA ALA A 102 5.99 11.83 -2.27
C ALA A 102 4.71 12.59 -2.59
N GLN A 103 3.99 13.06 -1.56
CA GLN A 103 2.80 13.91 -1.71
C GLN A 103 3.13 15.21 -2.46
N ALA A 104 4.24 15.86 -2.09
CA ALA A 104 4.70 17.07 -2.77
C ALA A 104 5.00 16.83 -4.25
N LEU A 105 5.65 15.71 -4.60
CA LEU A 105 5.94 15.33 -5.99
C LEU A 105 4.65 15.11 -6.79
N VAL A 106 3.66 14.42 -6.23
CA VAL A 106 2.36 14.21 -6.89
C VAL A 106 1.66 15.55 -7.14
N ASN A 107 1.62 16.42 -6.13
CA ASN A 107 1.02 17.75 -6.27
C ASN A 107 1.76 18.58 -7.34
N GLU A 108 3.08 18.59 -7.32
CA GLU A 108 3.90 19.40 -8.22
C GLU A 108 3.79 18.91 -9.68
N HIS A 109 3.91 17.61 -9.91
CA HIS A 109 4.02 17.06 -11.27
C HIS A 109 2.69 16.61 -11.86
N LEU A 110 1.79 16.04 -11.07
CA LEU A 110 0.49 15.55 -11.54
C LEU A 110 -0.66 16.54 -11.28
N LYS A 111 -0.42 17.62 -10.51
CA LYS A 111 -1.45 18.60 -10.11
C LYS A 111 -2.64 17.94 -9.39
N MET A 112 -2.37 16.85 -8.67
CA MET A 112 -3.36 16.11 -7.91
C MET A 112 -3.18 16.39 -6.42
N VAL A 113 -4.28 16.67 -5.75
CA VAL A 113 -4.31 16.75 -4.28
C VAL A 113 -4.55 15.36 -3.73
N ILE A 114 -3.57 14.82 -3.00
CA ILE A 114 -3.67 13.54 -2.32
C ILE A 114 -3.30 13.69 -0.83
N GLU A 115 -3.84 12.83 0.01
CA GLU A 115 -3.50 12.77 1.43
C GLU A 115 -2.18 12.01 1.67
N PRO A 116 -1.51 12.18 2.84
CA PRO A 116 -0.29 11.44 3.16
C PRO A 116 -0.47 9.92 3.09
N SER A 117 -1.61 9.39 3.53
CA SER A 117 -1.96 7.96 3.43
C SER A 117 -1.89 7.43 1.99
N SER A 118 -2.36 8.23 1.02
CA SER A 118 -2.30 7.89 -0.41
C SER A 118 -0.90 7.97 -0.98
N ALA A 119 -0.07 8.88 -0.47
CA ALA A 119 1.30 9.09 -0.95
C ALA A 119 2.25 7.95 -0.56
N THR A 120 1.88 7.09 0.39
CA THR A 120 2.69 5.95 0.85
C THR A 120 3.12 5.05 -0.30
N VAL A 121 2.26 4.82 -1.29
CA VAL A 121 2.57 3.94 -2.44
C VAL A 121 3.69 4.49 -3.31
N LEU A 122 3.71 5.79 -3.58
CA LEU A 122 4.82 6.43 -4.30
C LEU A 122 6.07 6.48 -3.44
N ALA A 123 5.95 6.82 -2.15
CA ALA A 123 7.05 6.81 -1.21
C ALA A 123 7.75 5.45 -1.17
N ALA A 124 6.99 4.35 -1.16
CA ALA A 124 7.52 2.99 -1.16
C ALA A 124 8.30 2.66 -2.45
N VAL A 125 7.80 3.08 -3.61
CA VAL A 125 8.53 2.89 -4.89
C VAL A 125 9.84 3.65 -4.89
N LEU A 126 9.84 4.90 -4.46
CA LEU A 126 11.03 5.75 -4.42
C LEU A 126 12.08 5.20 -3.43
N ALA A 127 11.65 4.76 -2.26
CA ALA A 127 12.53 4.17 -1.23
C ALA A 127 13.10 2.80 -1.65
N ASN A 128 12.38 2.05 -2.50
CA ASN A 128 12.76 0.70 -2.94
C ASN A 128 12.93 0.64 -4.46
N SER A 129 13.55 1.66 -5.06
CA SER A 129 13.66 1.83 -6.52
C SER A 129 14.23 0.60 -7.24
N LYS A 130 15.22 -0.08 -6.65
CA LYS A 130 15.81 -1.30 -7.22
C LYS A 130 14.81 -2.47 -7.35
N LEU A 131 13.84 -2.56 -6.44
CA LEU A 131 12.80 -3.60 -6.45
C LEU A 131 11.86 -3.43 -7.65
N PHE A 132 11.65 -2.20 -8.07
CA PHE A 132 10.70 -1.81 -9.11
C PHE A 132 11.37 -1.35 -10.41
N GLU A 133 12.69 -1.36 -10.47
CA GLU A 133 13.45 -0.92 -11.64
C GLU A 133 13.07 -1.71 -12.90
N GLY A 134 12.77 -0.98 -13.98
CA GLY A 134 12.37 -1.56 -15.26
C GLY A 134 10.96 -2.17 -15.30
N LYS A 135 10.18 -2.07 -14.22
CA LYS A 135 8.84 -2.63 -14.14
C LYS A 135 7.75 -1.58 -14.38
N ARG A 136 6.65 -2.03 -14.94
CA ARG A 136 5.40 -1.26 -14.99
C ARG A 136 4.61 -1.52 -13.72
N VAL A 137 4.59 -0.54 -12.83
CA VAL A 137 4.00 -0.65 -11.49
C VAL A 137 2.72 0.16 -11.40
N GLY A 138 1.64 -0.49 -10.98
CA GLY A 138 0.37 0.18 -10.67
C GLY A 138 0.36 0.68 -9.23
N LEU A 139 0.12 1.98 -9.03
CA LEU A 139 -0.02 2.59 -7.73
C LEU A 139 -1.50 2.93 -7.47
N ILE A 140 -2.08 2.38 -6.41
CA ILE A 140 -3.46 2.71 -6.04
C ILE A 140 -3.45 3.92 -5.09
N VAL A 141 -3.79 5.08 -5.64
CA VAL A 141 -3.97 6.34 -4.90
C VAL A 141 -5.41 6.40 -4.39
N THR A 142 -5.62 6.58 -3.09
CA THR A 142 -6.91 6.33 -2.44
C THR A 142 -7.70 7.56 -2.07
N GLY A 143 -7.08 8.62 -1.61
CA GLY A 143 -7.82 9.77 -1.10
C GLY A 143 -7.04 11.07 -1.11
N GLY A 144 -7.75 12.16 -0.81
CA GLY A 144 -7.23 13.52 -0.80
C GLY A 144 -7.76 14.34 0.39
N ASN A 145 -7.95 13.71 1.54
CA ASN A 145 -8.38 14.39 2.78
C ASN A 145 -7.18 15.14 3.39
N ILE A 146 -7.12 16.45 3.16
CA ILE A 146 -6.05 17.32 3.63
C ILE A 146 -6.60 18.55 4.36
#